data_e4fa8cf9095e46f3c165c77172849762
#
_entry.id   e4fa8cf9095e46f3c165c77172849762
#
_cell.length_a   1.000
_cell.length_b   1.000
_cell.length_c   1.000
_cell.angle_alpha   90.00
_cell.angle_beta   90.00
_cell.angle_gamma   90.00
#
_symmetry.space_group_name_H-M   'P 1'
#
loop_
_entity.id
_entity.type
_entity.pdbx_description
1 polymer ?
#
loop_
_entity_poly.entity_id
_entity_poly.type
_entity_poly.pdbx_seq_one_letter_code
_entity_poly.pdbx_strand_id
1 'polypeptide(L)'
;MLKKLWERIKYDQKKEWDKIAYSYLKGLDPILDAGCGEGRFISQDPQAIIGIDWNPESVEKCKRLGYNVVQGDIRALPFEDETFAGIHYSHVIEHFLPSDVHKILSEFDRVLKNGGILIIRSPLLWKGFYSDLTHIRPYNPAAIIHYLTPSNQRSLPHVSQTYEVLALKWRYRPLQVRNKYLNAMFNILNRWGFPWLQRNGYMLVMRKQRAR
;
A
#
# COMPACT_ATOMS: atom_id res chain seq x y z
N MET A 1 -31.46 17.22 6.61
CA MET A 1 -31.46 15.78 6.97
C MET A 1 -30.88 14.89 5.89
N LEU A 2 -31.29 14.96 4.64
CA LEU A 2 -30.76 14.16 3.51
C LEU A 2 -29.25 14.37 3.24
N LYS A 3 -28.69 15.58 3.40
CA LYS A 3 -27.28 15.87 3.18
C LYS A 3 -26.37 15.15 4.21
N LYS A 4 -26.77 15.10 5.49
CA LYS A 4 -26.09 14.35 6.55
C LYS A 4 -26.18 12.82 6.35
N LEU A 5 -27.29 12.33 5.80
CA LEU A 5 -27.45 10.92 5.44
C LEU A 5 -26.56 10.55 4.25
N TRP A 6 -26.43 11.43 3.25
CA TRP A 6 -25.52 11.28 2.10
C TRP A 6 -24.04 11.25 2.51
N GLU A 7 -23.62 12.06 3.46
CA GLU A 7 -22.25 12.05 4.00
C GLU A 7 -21.94 10.75 4.75
N ARG A 8 -22.93 10.17 5.45
CA ARG A 8 -22.81 8.85 6.10
C ARG A 8 -22.77 7.68 5.11
N ILE A 9 -23.39 7.83 3.92
CA ILE A 9 -23.43 6.81 2.88
C ILE A 9 -22.21 6.93 1.93
N LYS A 10 -21.44 8.02 2.02
CA LYS A 10 -20.26 8.24 1.21
C LYS A 10 -19.22 7.15 1.52
N TYR A 11 -19.19 6.15 0.65
CA TYR A 11 -18.23 5.05 0.74
C TYR A 11 -16.82 5.60 0.52
N ASP A 12 -16.04 5.72 1.59
CA ASP A 12 -14.64 6.03 1.52
C ASP A 12 -13.85 4.74 1.27
N GLN A 13 -13.68 4.41 0.00
CA GLN A 13 -12.92 3.25 -0.44
C GLN A 13 -11.49 3.24 0.12
N LYS A 14 -10.86 4.42 0.28
CA LYS A 14 -9.51 4.51 0.83
C LYS A 14 -9.49 4.07 2.28
N LYS A 15 -10.42 4.57 3.08
CA LYS A 15 -10.53 4.23 4.52
C LYS A 15 -10.85 2.75 4.73
N GLU A 16 -11.69 2.17 3.90
CA GLU A 16 -12.01 0.74 3.98
C GLU A 16 -10.81 -0.14 3.63
N TRP A 17 -10.06 0.23 2.60
CA TRP A 17 -8.84 -0.48 2.23
C TRP A 17 -7.73 -0.35 3.26
N ASP A 18 -7.65 0.76 4.00
CA ASP A 18 -6.73 0.92 5.12
C ASP A 18 -7.09 -0.02 6.28
N LYS A 19 -8.38 -0.15 6.61
CA LYS A 19 -8.84 -1.12 7.61
C LYS A 19 -8.53 -2.56 7.22
N ILE A 20 -8.76 -2.91 5.95
CA ILE A 20 -8.43 -4.25 5.44
C ILE A 20 -6.90 -4.48 5.52
N ALA A 21 -6.08 -3.52 5.13
CA ALA A 21 -4.63 -3.63 5.25
C ALA A 21 -4.22 -3.79 6.72
N TYR A 22 -4.73 -2.93 7.60
CA TYR A 22 -4.42 -3.01 9.02
C TYR A 22 -4.86 -4.33 9.66
N SER A 23 -5.94 -4.97 9.19
CA SER A 23 -6.37 -6.28 9.72
C SER A 23 -5.31 -7.39 9.58
N TYR A 24 -4.41 -7.29 8.60
CA TYR A 24 -3.27 -8.21 8.45
C TYR A 24 -2.07 -7.86 9.33
N LEU A 25 -2.00 -6.61 9.82
CA LEU A 25 -0.90 -6.09 10.62
C LEU A 25 -1.26 -5.97 12.11
N LYS A 26 -2.54 -6.11 12.44
CA LYS A 26 -3.05 -5.95 13.81
C LYS A 26 -2.33 -6.89 14.79
N GLY A 27 -1.79 -6.30 15.86
CA GLY A 27 -1.04 -7.02 16.89
C GLY A 27 0.45 -7.22 16.55
N LEU A 28 0.92 -6.74 15.41
CA LEU A 28 2.35 -6.64 15.10
C LEU A 28 2.90 -5.31 15.65
N ASP A 29 4.14 -5.35 16.14
CA ASP A 29 4.84 -4.19 16.69
C ASP A 29 6.36 -4.39 16.55
N PRO A 30 7.11 -3.42 16.01
CA PRO A 30 6.64 -2.22 15.32
C PRO A 30 6.23 -2.49 13.85
N ILE A 31 5.39 -1.59 13.32
CA ILE A 31 4.96 -1.57 11.91
C ILE A 31 5.54 -0.32 11.23
N LEU A 32 6.09 -0.46 10.03
CA LEU A 32 6.51 0.65 9.18
C LEU A 32 5.41 1.03 8.20
N ASP A 33 5.04 2.33 8.13
CA ASP A 33 4.26 2.90 7.04
C ASP A 33 5.20 3.66 6.10
N ALA A 34 5.62 3.03 5.02
CA ALA A 34 6.63 3.54 4.09
C ALA A 34 5.99 4.47 3.04
N GLY A 35 6.37 5.75 3.04
CA GLY A 35 5.69 6.81 2.30
C GLY A 35 4.36 7.15 2.97
N CYS A 36 4.41 7.49 4.25
CA CYS A 36 3.22 7.64 5.09
C CYS A 36 2.37 8.88 4.76
N GLY A 37 2.91 9.83 3.98
CA GLY A 37 2.26 11.09 3.67
C GLY A 37 1.79 11.81 4.94
N GLU A 38 0.53 12.20 4.99
CA GLU A 38 -0.07 12.90 6.13
C GLU A 38 -0.51 11.98 7.29
N GLY A 39 -0.03 10.73 7.34
CA GLY A 39 -0.25 9.82 8.47
C GLY A 39 -1.63 9.14 8.52
N ARG A 40 -2.34 9.06 7.39
CA ARG A 40 -3.67 8.45 7.35
C ARG A 40 -3.67 6.99 7.81
N PHE A 41 -2.67 6.20 7.43
CA PHE A 41 -2.57 4.81 7.86
C PHE A 41 -2.08 4.71 9.30
N ILE A 42 -1.17 5.60 9.74
CA ILE A 42 -0.69 5.69 11.13
C ILE A 42 -1.86 5.85 12.11
N SER A 43 -2.93 6.56 11.70
CA SER A 43 -4.12 6.75 12.54
C SER A 43 -4.88 5.46 12.90
N GLN A 44 -4.57 4.31 12.27
CA GLN A 44 -5.14 3.01 12.64
C GLN A 44 -4.59 2.50 13.97
N ASP A 45 -3.30 2.76 14.24
CA ASP A 45 -2.62 2.40 15.49
C ASP A 45 -1.37 3.29 15.69
N PRO A 46 -1.52 4.50 16.24
CA PRO A 46 -0.42 5.44 16.38
C PRO A 46 0.70 4.99 17.33
N GLN A 47 0.48 3.96 18.14
CA GLN A 47 1.48 3.43 19.07
C GLN A 47 2.39 2.40 18.40
N ALA A 48 1.84 1.55 17.53
CA ALA A 48 2.57 0.48 16.86
C ALA A 48 3.14 0.89 15.49
N ILE A 49 2.59 1.95 14.85
CA ILE A 49 2.97 2.34 13.49
C ILE A 49 3.94 3.52 13.51
N ILE A 50 5.12 3.30 12.90
CA ILE A 50 6.13 4.32 12.64
C ILE A 50 6.07 4.70 11.17
N GLY A 51 5.93 6.00 10.88
CA GLY A 51 5.91 6.51 9.50
C GLY A 51 7.30 6.91 9.01
N ILE A 52 7.53 6.80 7.70
CA ILE A 52 8.64 7.47 7.01
C ILE A 52 8.11 8.15 5.76
N ASP A 53 8.51 9.40 5.55
CA ASP A 53 8.22 10.15 4.33
C ASP A 53 9.39 11.08 3.98
N TRP A 54 9.62 11.34 2.69
CA TRP A 54 10.66 12.24 2.24
C TRP A 54 10.23 13.72 2.32
N ASN A 55 8.89 13.99 2.28
CA ASN A 55 8.34 15.33 2.27
C ASN A 55 8.33 15.93 3.69
N PRO A 56 9.10 16.99 3.95
CA PRO A 56 9.19 17.62 5.27
C PRO A 56 7.84 18.18 5.76
N GLU A 57 6.98 18.68 4.86
CA GLU A 57 5.68 19.23 5.25
C GLU A 57 4.74 18.12 5.78
N SER A 58 4.75 16.95 5.12
CA SER A 58 4.00 15.77 5.56
C SER A 58 4.48 15.28 6.92
N VAL A 59 5.80 15.20 7.08
CA VAL A 59 6.44 14.79 8.34
C VAL A 59 6.08 15.74 9.48
N GLU A 60 6.16 17.04 9.25
CA GLU A 60 5.84 18.05 10.26
C GLU A 60 4.34 18.01 10.64
N LYS A 61 3.46 17.75 9.67
CA LYS A 61 2.04 17.56 9.93
C LYS A 61 1.78 16.33 10.80
N CYS A 62 2.45 15.21 10.52
CA CYS A 62 2.37 14.00 11.33
C CYS A 62 2.87 14.22 12.76
N LYS A 63 4.00 14.92 12.93
CA LYS A 63 4.54 15.25 14.26
C LYS A 63 3.58 16.09 15.09
N ARG A 64 2.91 17.09 14.45
CA ARG A 64 1.88 17.90 15.12
C ARG A 64 0.67 17.09 15.56
N LEU A 65 0.38 15.98 14.89
CA LEU A 65 -0.67 15.03 15.29
C LEU A 65 -0.21 14.04 16.37
N GLY A 66 1.05 14.13 16.84
CA GLY A 66 1.63 13.23 17.83
C GLY A 66 2.04 11.87 17.28
N TYR A 67 2.20 11.75 15.95
CA TYR A 67 2.61 10.49 15.33
C TYR A 67 4.13 10.32 15.36
N ASN A 68 4.60 9.08 15.53
CA ASN A 68 5.99 8.72 15.40
C ASN A 68 6.34 8.64 13.91
N VAL A 69 7.14 9.61 13.43
CA VAL A 69 7.48 9.71 12.01
C VAL A 69 8.91 10.22 11.83
N VAL A 70 9.60 9.64 10.86
CA VAL A 70 10.97 9.98 10.46
C VAL A 70 10.94 10.61 9.07
N GLN A 71 11.71 11.68 8.86
CA GLN A 71 11.97 12.17 7.51
C GLN A 71 13.10 11.33 6.90
N GLY A 72 12.86 10.75 5.71
CA GLY A 72 13.85 9.92 5.05
C GLY A 72 13.45 9.41 3.69
N ASP A 73 14.42 8.81 3.02
CA ASP A 73 14.24 8.16 1.72
C ASP A 73 14.03 6.66 1.92
N ILE A 74 12.95 6.13 1.39
CA ILE A 74 12.63 4.70 1.49
C ILE A 74 13.57 3.80 0.66
N ARG A 75 14.43 4.39 -0.20
CA ARG A 75 15.49 3.69 -0.93
C ARG A 75 16.73 3.41 -0.08
N ALA A 76 16.80 4.02 1.13
CA ALA A 76 17.87 3.87 2.10
C ALA A 76 17.28 4.12 3.49
N LEU A 77 16.61 3.12 4.04
CA LEU A 77 15.89 3.23 5.31
C LEU A 77 16.84 3.41 6.50
N PRO A 78 16.63 4.43 7.35
CA PRO A 78 17.48 4.70 8.51
C PRO A 78 17.14 3.79 9.70
N PHE A 79 16.90 2.52 9.44
CA PHE A 79 16.54 1.52 10.43
C PHE A 79 17.46 0.31 10.32
N GLU A 80 17.67 -0.38 11.42
CA GLU A 80 18.46 -1.59 11.46
C GLU A 80 17.74 -2.78 10.81
N ASP A 81 18.50 -3.83 10.51
CA ASP A 81 17.99 -5.09 9.98
C ASP A 81 16.95 -5.68 10.92
N GLU A 82 15.96 -6.35 10.37
CA GLU A 82 14.93 -7.07 11.14
C GLU A 82 14.26 -6.23 12.24
N THR A 83 14.09 -4.92 12.02
CA THR A 83 13.45 -4.01 12.97
C THR A 83 11.94 -4.22 13.03
N PHE A 84 11.26 -4.35 11.86
CA PHE A 84 9.80 -4.27 11.78
C PHE A 84 9.14 -5.65 11.69
N ALA A 85 8.03 -5.82 12.41
CA ALA A 85 7.17 -7.00 12.29
C ALA A 85 6.18 -6.89 11.11
N GLY A 86 5.93 -5.68 10.63
CA GLY A 86 5.08 -5.42 9.48
C GLY A 86 5.50 -4.19 8.68
N ILE A 87 5.25 -4.18 7.38
CA ILE A 87 5.45 -3.03 6.49
C ILE A 87 4.19 -2.80 5.69
N HIS A 88 3.71 -1.56 5.69
CA HIS A 88 2.67 -1.06 4.80
C HIS A 88 3.29 -0.08 3.78
N TYR A 89 3.07 -0.33 2.49
CA TYR A 89 3.58 0.45 1.38
C TYR A 89 2.47 0.68 0.37
N SER A 90 1.95 1.91 0.30
CA SER A 90 0.69 2.16 -0.37
C SER A 90 0.66 3.43 -1.19
N HIS A 91 0.42 3.29 -2.49
CA HIS A 91 0.34 4.41 -3.44
C HIS A 91 1.62 5.25 -3.50
N VAL A 92 2.76 4.55 -3.55
CA VAL A 92 4.12 5.14 -3.60
C VAL A 92 4.96 4.50 -4.70
N ILE A 93 4.84 3.18 -4.91
CA ILE A 93 5.65 2.42 -5.89
C ILE A 93 5.52 2.97 -7.32
N GLU A 94 4.36 3.48 -7.70
CA GLU A 94 4.06 4.05 -9.01
C GLU A 94 4.85 5.30 -9.36
N HIS A 95 5.49 5.94 -8.37
CA HIS A 95 6.31 7.14 -8.50
C HIS A 95 7.80 6.85 -8.70
N PHE A 96 8.21 5.58 -8.75
CA PHE A 96 9.61 5.18 -8.84
C PHE A 96 9.94 4.45 -10.15
N LEU A 97 11.21 4.55 -10.59
CA LEU A 97 11.75 3.73 -11.66
C LEU A 97 12.01 2.29 -11.18
N PRO A 98 12.09 1.30 -12.08
CA PRO A 98 12.30 -0.10 -11.71
C PRO A 98 13.54 -0.36 -10.87
N SER A 99 14.64 0.37 -11.13
CA SER A 99 15.87 0.29 -10.34
C SER A 99 15.68 0.76 -8.90
N ASP A 100 14.88 1.80 -8.70
CA ASP A 100 14.58 2.30 -7.36
C ASP A 100 13.60 1.38 -6.63
N VAL A 101 12.60 0.84 -7.34
CA VAL A 101 11.70 -0.18 -6.76
C VAL A 101 12.49 -1.40 -6.28
N HIS A 102 13.48 -1.84 -7.05
CA HIS A 102 14.35 -2.94 -6.62
C HIS A 102 15.10 -2.61 -5.32
N LYS A 103 15.68 -1.40 -5.20
CA LYS A 103 16.33 -0.94 -3.96
C LYS A 103 15.35 -0.86 -2.79
N ILE A 104 14.15 -0.32 -3.02
CA ILE A 104 13.09 -0.21 -1.98
C ILE A 104 12.71 -1.59 -1.48
N LEU A 105 12.48 -2.56 -2.38
CA LEU A 105 12.17 -3.92 -1.98
C LEU A 105 13.31 -4.59 -1.23
N SER A 106 14.58 -4.29 -1.58
CA SER A 106 15.77 -4.77 -0.84
C SER A 106 15.83 -4.19 0.58
N GLU A 107 15.52 -2.91 0.73
CA GLU A 107 15.43 -2.28 2.05
C GLU A 107 14.28 -2.86 2.88
N PHE A 108 13.12 -3.12 2.27
CA PHE A 108 12.01 -3.77 2.97
C PHE A 108 12.38 -5.19 3.40
N ASP A 109 13.07 -5.95 2.53
CA ASP A 109 13.57 -7.27 2.93
C ASP A 109 14.56 -7.18 4.09
N ARG A 110 15.48 -6.22 4.07
CA ARG A 110 16.48 -6.02 5.12
C ARG A 110 15.82 -5.69 6.47
N VAL A 111 14.91 -4.71 6.51
CA VAL A 111 14.34 -4.22 7.78
C VAL A 111 13.17 -5.05 8.30
N LEU A 112 12.57 -5.93 7.47
CA LEU A 112 11.46 -6.78 7.87
C LEU A 112 11.97 -8.04 8.58
N LYS A 113 11.44 -8.31 9.76
CA LYS A 113 11.72 -9.54 10.53
C LYS A 113 11.32 -10.79 9.77
N ASN A 114 11.99 -11.90 10.05
CA ASN A 114 11.51 -13.22 9.64
C ASN A 114 10.13 -13.49 10.26
N GLY A 115 9.17 -13.97 9.46
CA GLY A 115 7.77 -14.11 9.83
C GLY A 115 6.94 -12.82 9.65
N GLY A 116 7.59 -11.70 9.37
CA GLY A 116 6.95 -10.39 9.20
C GLY A 116 6.08 -10.28 7.94
N ILE A 117 5.16 -9.33 7.95
CA ILE A 117 4.15 -9.11 6.90
C ILE A 117 4.50 -7.87 6.08
N LEU A 118 4.58 -8.04 4.75
CA LEU A 118 4.71 -6.95 3.79
C LEU A 118 3.39 -6.76 3.05
N ILE A 119 2.86 -5.54 3.08
CA ILE A 119 1.68 -5.15 2.32
C ILE A 119 2.04 -4.09 1.29
N ILE A 120 1.78 -4.38 0.02
CA ILE A 120 1.99 -3.45 -1.10
C ILE A 120 0.64 -3.16 -1.75
N ARG A 121 0.30 -1.88 -1.87
CA ARG A 121 -0.90 -1.40 -2.54
C ARG A 121 -0.52 -0.43 -3.62
N SER A 122 -1.03 -0.64 -4.84
CA SER A 122 -0.72 0.23 -5.97
C SER A 122 -1.88 0.27 -6.96
N PRO A 123 -2.04 1.39 -7.69
CA PRO A 123 -2.94 1.42 -8.84
C PRO A 123 -2.40 0.54 -9.97
N LEU A 124 -3.33 -0.01 -10.75
CA LEU A 124 -3.06 -0.61 -12.06
C LEU A 124 -3.25 0.43 -13.16
N LEU A 125 -2.86 0.08 -14.38
CA LEU A 125 -3.14 0.92 -15.54
C LEU A 125 -4.66 0.99 -15.78
N TRP A 126 -5.18 2.21 -15.74
CA TRP A 126 -6.55 2.55 -16.04
C TRP A 126 -6.60 3.97 -16.65
N LYS A 127 -7.72 4.38 -17.23
CA LYS A 127 -7.85 5.65 -17.99
C LYS A 127 -7.32 6.90 -17.26
N GLY A 128 -7.37 6.95 -15.92
CA GLY A 128 -6.89 8.09 -15.12
C GLY A 128 -5.56 7.85 -14.43
N PHE A 129 -4.80 6.79 -14.76
CA PHE A 129 -3.52 6.52 -14.11
C PHE A 129 -2.55 7.68 -14.32
N TYR A 130 -2.38 8.14 -15.54
CA TYR A 130 -1.49 9.25 -15.90
C TYR A 130 -2.13 10.64 -15.76
N SER A 131 -3.25 10.79 -15.05
CA SER A 131 -3.77 12.11 -14.67
C SER A 131 -3.00 12.75 -13.52
N ASP A 132 -2.17 11.98 -12.83
CA ASP A 132 -1.14 12.46 -11.92
C ASP A 132 0.20 12.47 -12.66
N LEU A 133 0.83 13.65 -12.77
CA LEU A 133 2.10 13.82 -13.47
C LEU A 133 3.27 13.08 -12.82
N THR A 134 3.15 12.75 -11.54
CA THR A 134 4.20 12.06 -10.78
C THR A 134 4.14 10.55 -10.95
N HIS A 135 3.08 9.99 -11.55
CA HIS A 135 2.98 8.58 -11.87
C HIS A 135 3.88 8.22 -13.05
N ILE A 136 4.93 7.47 -12.79
CA ILE A 136 5.89 7.01 -13.80
C ILE A 136 5.34 5.78 -14.54
N ARG A 137 4.90 4.76 -13.80
CA ARG A 137 4.37 3.53 -14.39
C ARG A 137 3.57 2.69 -13.39
N PRO A 138 2.58 1.91 -13.86
CA PRO A 138 1.92 0.91 -13.01
C PRO A 138 2.83 -0.31 -12.82
N TYR A 139 2.83 -0.88 -11.61
CA TYR A 139 3.53 -2.12 -11.30
C TYR A 139 2.53 -3.26 -11.15
N ASN A 140 2.68 -4.32 -11.94
CA ASN A 140 1.87 -5.52 -11.81
C ASN A 140 2.33 -6.31 -10.57
N PRO A 141 1.41 -6.79 -9.71
CA PRO A 141 1.80 -7.58 -8.53
C PRO A 141 2.60 -8.83 -8.88
N ALA A 142 2.39 -9.44 -10.05
CA ALA A 142 3.19 -10.58 -10.50
C ALA A 142 4.68 -10.23 -10.63
N ALA A 143 5.05 -9.00 -11.01
CA ALA A 143 6.44 -8.57 -11.06
C ALA A 143 7.05 -8.50 -9.66
N ILE A 144 6.31 -7.99 -8.68
CA ILE A 144 6.77 -7.90 -7.28
C ILE A 144 6.95 -9.31 -6.69
N ILE A 145 5.95 -10.17 -6.88
CA ILE A 145 5.98 -11.57 -6.43
C ILE A 145 7.22 -12.26 -7.01
N HIS A 146 7.49 -12.06 -8.30
CA HIS A 146 8.62 -12.69 -8.98
C HIS A 146 9.97 -12.35 -8.32
N TYR A 147 10.19 -11.13 -7.85
CA TYR A 147 11.44 -10.71 -7.23
C TYR A 147 11.57 -11.08 -5.74
N LEU A 148 10.48 -11.52 -5.09
CA LEU A 148 10.44 -11.87 -3.67
C LEU A 148 10.23 -13.37 -3.41
N THR A 149 9.86 -14.15 -4.43
CA THR A 149 9.59 -15.59 -4.30
C THR A 149 10.54 -16.42 -5.17
N PRO A 150 10.71 -17.73 -4.91
CA PRO A 150 11.46 -18.60 -5.77
C PRO A 150 10.92 -18.58 -7.21
N SER A 151 11.74 -18.18 -8.16
CA SER A 151 11.40 -18.10 -9.57
C SER A 151 12.67 -18.01 -10.42
N ASN A 152 12.55 -18.13 -11.75
CA ASN A 152 13.70 -17.97 -12.63
C ASN A 152 14.19 -16.52 -12.66
N GLN A 153 15.49 -16.29 -12.56
CA GLN A 153 16.10 -14.98 -12.66
C GLN A 153 15.77 -14.31 -14.00
N ARG A 154 15.54 -13.00 -13.97
CA ARG A 154 15.29 -12.14 -15.13
C ARG A 154 16.37 -11.05 -15.25
N SER A 155 15.97 -9.84 -15.64
CA SER A 155 16.88 -8.72 -15.92
C SER A 155 17.64 -8.21 -14.70
N LEU A 156 17.05 -8.31 -13.50
CA LEU A 156 17.68 -7.96 -12.23
C LEU A 156 17.76 -9.20 -11.33
N PRO A 157 18.72 -9.27 -10.40
CA PRO A 157 18.77 -10.35 -9.41
C PRO A 157 17.51 -10.34 -8.52
N HIS A 158 17.19 -11.48 -7.93
CA HIS A 158 16.13 -11.54 -6.93
C HIS A 158 16.50 -10.67 -5.72
N VAL A 159 15.53 -10.00 -5.16
CA VAL A 159 15.66 -9.31 -3.86
C VAL A 159 15.69 -10.36 -2.76
N SER A 160 14.77 -11.31 -2.84
CA SER A 160 14.64 -12.41 -1.91
C SER A 160 13.97 -13.60 -2.60
N GLN A 161 14.08 -14.78 -1.99
CA GLN A 161 13.36 -15.98 -2.41
C GLN A 161 12.58 -16.62 -1.25
N THR A 162 12.36 -15.85 -0.18
CA THR A 162 11.82 -16.36 1.07
C THR A 162 10.36 -15.96 1.33
N TYR A 163 9.76 -15.17 0.44
CA TYR A 163 8.38 -14.72 0.65
C TYR A 163 7.36 -15.74 0.15
N GLU A 164 6.23 -15.79 0.85
CA GLU A 164 5.00 -16.44 0.41
C GLU A 164 3.87 -15.41 0.24
N VAL A 165 3.01 -15.62 -0.73
CA VAL A 165 1.83 -14.80 -0.97
C VAL A 165 0.70 -15.26 -0.05
N LEU A 166 0.24 -14.41 0.87
CA LEU A 166 -0.90 -14.69 1.73
C LEU A 166 -2.23 -14.27 1.09
N ALA A 167 -2.23 -13.13 0.38
CA ALA A 167 -3.42 -12.64 -0.30
C ALA A 167 -3.08 -11.71 -1.46
N LEU A 168 -3.90 -11.75 -2.50
CA LEU A 168 -3.92 -10.77 -3.57
C LEU A 168 -5.37 -10.32 -3.77
N LYS A 169 -5.67 -9.08 -3.37
CA LYS A 169 -6.99 -8.49 -3.47
C LYS A 169 -7.01 -7.44 -4.57
N TRP A 170 -8.00 -7.52 -5.45
CA TRP A 170 -8.17 -6.57 -6.54
C TRP A 170 -9.11 -5.43 -6.14
N ARG A 171 -8.71 -4.20 -6.44
CA ARG A 171 -9.57 -3.04 -6.34
C ARG A 171 -10.25 -2.81 -7.68
N TYR A 172 -11.55 -2.64 -7.63
CA TYR A 172 -12.37 -2.35 -8.80
C TYR A 172 -12.86 -0.91 -8.74
N ARG A 173 -12.92 -0.28 -9.89
CA ARG A 173 -13.53 1.03 -10.02
C ARG A 173 -15.01 0.84 -10.38
N PRO A 174 -15.94 1.46 -9.61
CA PRO A 174 -17.34 1.47 -9.97
C PRO A 174 -17.53 2.12 -11.35
N LEU A 175 -18.46 1.61 -12.13
CA LEU A 175 -18.84 2.22 -13.39
C LEU A 175 -19.31 3.66 -13.14
N GLN A 176 -18.64 4.63 -13.76
CA GLN A 176 -19.04 6.04 -13.67
C GLN A 176 -19.90 6.40 -14.87
N VAL A 177 -21.13 6.77 -14.60
CA VAL A 177 -22.08 7.26 -15.61
C VAL A 177 -22.47 8.70 -15.30
N ARG A 178 -22.94 9.42 -16.32
CA ARG A 178 -23.32 10.84 -16.18
C ARG A 178 -24.49 11.06 -15.21
N ASN A 179 -25.32 10.03 -14.99
CA ASN A 179 -26.47 10.10 -14.09
C ASN A 179 -26.03 9.84 -12.64
N LYS A 180 -26.26 10.81 -11.74
CA LYS A 180 -25.85 10.73 -10.33
C LYS A 180 -26.52 9.59 -9.54
N TYR A 181 -27.75 9.22 -9.88
CA TYR A 181 -28.48 8.15 -9.20
C TYR A 181 -27.96 6.77 -9.60
N LEU A 182 -27.65 6.58 -10.90
CA LEU A 182 -26.99 5.36 -11.39
C LEU A 182 -25.58 5.23 -10.79
N ASN A 183 -24.83 6.31 -10.67
CA ASN A 183 -23.52 6.29 -9.98
C ASN A 183 -23.67 5.86 -8.52
N ALA A 184 -24.68 6.36 -7.81
CA ALA A 184 -24.94 5.95 -6.44
C ALA A 184 -25.27 4.45 -6.34
N MET A 185 -26.13 3.97 -7.23
CA MET A 185 -26.46 2.55 -7.33
C MET A 185 -25.22 1.68 -7.61
N PHE A 186 -24.39 2.06 -8.58
CA PHE A 186 -23.15 1.33 -8.89
C PHE A 186 -22.16 1.33 -7.71
N ASN A 187 -22.07 2.43 -6.96
CA ASN A 187 -21.25 2.47 -5.75
C ASN A 187 -21.76 1.51 -4.66
N ILE A 188 -23.08 1.43 -4.47
CA ILE A 188 -23.73 0.49 -3.55
C ILE A 188 -23.46 -0.96 -3.97
N LEU A 189 -23.68 -1.28 -5.24
CA LEU A 189 -23.45 -2.62 -5.79
C LEU A 189 -21.96 -3.02 -5.66
N ASN A 190 -21.03 -2.09 -5.92
CA ASN A 190 -19.60 -2.36 -5.72
C ASN A 190 -19.28 -2.67 -4.24
N ARG A 191 -19.94 -2.01 -3.29
CA ARG A 191 -19.82 -2.30 -1.86
C ARG A 191 -20.31 -3.70 -1.50
N TRP A 192 -21.30 -4.22 -2.21
CA TRP A 192 -21.84 -5.58 -2.03
C TRP A 192 -21.04 -6.66 -2.78
N GLY A 193 -19.89 -6.29 -3.36
CA GLY A 193 -18.97 -7.24 -3.97
C GLY A 193 -19.30 -7.62 -5.41
N PHE A 194 -20.19 -6.89 -6.09
CA PHE A 194 -20.39 -7.07 -7.52
C PHE A 194 -19.15 -6.61 -8.28
N PRO A 195 -18.40 -7.52 -8.96
CA PRO A 195 -17.16 -7.16 -9.63
C PRO A 195 -17.48 -6.31 -10.88
N TRP A 196 -16.88 -5.14 -10.94
CA TRP A 196 -16.95 -4.29 -12.10
C TRP A 196 -15.84 -4.63 -13.09
N LEU A 197 -16.08 -4.34 -14.35
CA LEU A 197 -15.25 -4.79 -15.48
C LEU A 197 -13.79 -4.29 -15.44
N GLN A 198 -13.45 -3.25 -14.70
CA GLN A 198 -12.10 -2.70 -14.68
C GLN A 198 -11.45 -2.75 -13.30
N ARG A 199 -10.41 -3.58 -13.18
CA ARG A 199 -9.47 -3.54 -12.07
C ARG A 199 -8.66 -2.24 -12.15
N ASN A 200 -8.60 -1.46 -11.08
CA ASN A 200 -7.85 -0.21 -11.05
C ASN A 200 -6.76 -0.17 -9.97
N GLY A 201 -6.56 -1.24 -9.25
CA GLY A 201 -5.52 -1.37 -8.25
C GLY A 201 -5.55 -2.74 -7.57
N TYR A 202 -4.61 -2.94 -6.67
CA TYR A 202 -4.49 -4.17 -5.88
C TYR A 202 -3.95 -3.91 -4.49
N MET A 203 -4.08 -4.91 -3.65
CA MET A 203 -3.34 -5.10 -2.40
C MET A 203 -2.74 -6.49 -2.41
N LEU A 204 -1.43 -6.54 -2.38
CA LEU A 204 -0.62 -7.74 -2.25
C LEU A 204 -0.17 -7.85 -0.79
N VAL A 205 -0.43 -8.99 -0.17
CA VAL A 205 0.00 -9.31 1.21
C VAL A 205 0.93 -10.51 1.14
N MET A 206 2.13 -10.34 1.66
CA MET A 206 3.17 -11.36 1.66
C MET A 206 3.74 -11.56 3.06
N ARG A 207 4.24 -12.74 3.36
CA ARG A 207 4.98 -13.06 4.59
C ARG A 207 6.40 -13.43 4.24
N LYS A 208 7.38 -12.84 4.95
CA LYS A 208 8.77 -13.24 4.87
C LYS A 208 8.98 -14.53 5.67
N GLN A 209 9.48 -15.57 5.05
CA GLN A 209 9.84 -16.83 5.71
C GLN A 209 11.29 -16.79 6.19
N ARG A 210 11.66 -17.64 7.12
CA ARG A 210 13.07 -17.85 7.45
C ARG A 210 13.78 -18.45 6.24
N ALA A 211 14.96 -17.95 5.92
CA ALA A 211 15.85 -18.64 4.98
C ALA A 211 16.12 -20.05 5.54
N ARG A 212 15.92 -21.07 4.72
CA ARG A 212 16.22 -22.47 5.08
C ARG A 212 17.73 -22.72 5.04
#